data_601600673663a3b06482d0f44c5df011
#
_entry.id   601600673663a3b06482d0f44c5df011
#
_cell.length_a   1.000
_cell.length_b   1.000
_cell.length_c   1.000
_cell.angle_alpha   90.00
_cell.angle_beta   90.00
_cell.angle_gamma   90.00
#
_symmetry.space_group_name_H-M   'P 1'
#
loop_
_entity.id
_entity.type
_entity.pdbx_description
1 polymer ?
#
loop_
_entity_poly.entity_id
_entity_poly.type
_entity_poly.pdbx_seq_one_letter_code
_entity_poly.pdbx_strand_id
1 'polypeptide(L)'
;RYLNVFSSIILQETKMIITDKSIIITLAVPVFLLLIVIEYLYGLKVGKNNYKLSDTFTSLGLGLMSRFPPMLNIGLQGAAFVYVGSYLNLKLLPLDSPITWIVGFLLYDLSYYWMHRMHHEIKILWATHSVHHHGEEFNLSTALRQTSTGWLWKWIFYIPMIMVGVPGEVFVTVAGINLVYQFWVHTKHIGHLGILEKIFIT
;
A
#
# COMPACT_ATOMS: atom_id res chain seq x y z
N ARG A 1 36.50 5.05 -0.99
CA ARG A 1 36.15 4.83 0.42
C ARG A 1 34.71 5.32 0.70
N TYR A 2 34.30 6.52 0.24
CA TYR A 2 32.94 7.06 0.40
C TYR A 2 31.87 6.26 -0.35
N LEU A 3 32.16 5.76 -1.55
CA LEU A 3 31.24 4.91 -2.32
C LEU A 3 30.91 3.58 -1.63
N ASN A 4 31.85 2.98 -0.93
CA ASN A 4 31.64 1.72 -0.21
C ASN A 4 30.83 1.91 1.08
N VAL A 5 31.01 3.03 1.78
CA VAL A 5 30.18 3.39 2.95
C VAL A 5 28.76 3.72 2.51
N PHE A 6 28.62 4.48 1.42
CA PHE A 6 27.32 4.83 0.85
C PHE A 6 26.54 3.59 0.38
N SER A 7 27.22 2.66 -0.33
CA SER A 7 26.59 1.41 -0.76
C SER A 7 26.19 0.50 0.41
N SER A 8 26.98 0.45 1.49
CA SER A 8 26.66 -0.35 2.68
C SER A 8 25.47 0.22 3.45
N ILE A 9 25.37 1.53 3.59
CA ILE A 9 24.21 2.19 4.23
C ILE A 9 22.95 1.96 3.41
N ILE A 10 23.01 2.14 2.08
CA ILE A 10 21.88 1.86 1.19
C ILE A 10 21.43 0.40 1.32
N LEU A 11 22.34 -0.55 1.31
CA LEU A 11 22.04 -1.96 1.42
C LEU A 11 21.42 -2.31 2.79
N GLN A 12 21.89 -1.72 3.86
CA GLN A 12 21.40 -1.95 5.21
C GLN A 12 20.00 -1.35 5.42
N GLU A 13 19.77 -0.10 5.02
CA GLU A 13 18.45 0.54 5.05
C GLU A 13 17.45 -0.15 4.13
N THR A 14 17.85 -0.50 2.92
CA THR A 14 17.00 -1.23 1.97
C THR A 14 16.64 -2.61 2.52
N LYS A 15 17.56 -3.31 3.17
CA LYS A 15 17.33 -4.63 3.76
C LYS A 15 16.35 -4.57 4.93
N MET A 16 16.47 -3.56 5.79
CA MET A 16 15.57 -3.33 6.93
C MET A 16 14.15 -2.99 6.45
N ILE A 17 14.01 -2.06 5.51
CA ILE A 17 12.73 -1.66 4.91
C ILE A 17 12.01 -2.86 4.26
N ILE A 18 12.75 -3.76 3.60
CA ILE A 18 12.18 -4.96 2.97
C ILE A 18 11.69 -5.94 4.02
N THR A 19 12.45 -6.16 5.10
CA THR A 19 12.15 -7.18 6.11
C THR A 19 10.86 -6.84 6.84
N ASP A 20 10.68 -5.63 7.33
CA ASP A 20 9.51 -5.24 8.14
C ASP A 20 8.21 -5.17 7.32
N LYS A 21 8.26 -4.57 6.14
CA LYS A 21 7.10 -4.55 5.24
C LYS A 21 6.70 -5.96 4.78
N SER A 22 7.67 -6.82 4.53
CA SER A 22 7.40 -8.20 4.12
C SER A 22 6.75 -9.01 5.24
N ILE A 23 7.09 -8.79 6.50
CA ILE A 23 6.50 -9.47 7.65
C ILE A 23 5.02 -9.09 7.79
N ILE A 24 4.67 -7.80 7.79
CA ILE A 24 3.27 -7.35 7.91
C ILE A 24 2.41 -7.95 6.78
N ILE A 25 2.91 -7.89 5.55
CA ILE A 25 2.19 -8.43 4.40
C ILE A 25 2.10 -9.96 4.48
N THR A 26 3.18 -10.64 4.87
CA THR A 26 3.22 -12.10 4.99
C THR A 26 2.23 -12.60 6.04
N LEU A 27 2.07 -11.88 7.16
CA LEU A 27 1.09 -12.19 8.18
C LEU A 27 -0.34 -11.81 7.77
N ALA A 28 -0.51 -10.73 7.00
CA ALA A 28 -1.83 -10.28 6.56
C ALA A 28 -2.43 -11.17 5.46
N VAL A 29 -1.62 -11.72 4.54
CA VAL A 29 -2.14 -12.51 3.41
C VAL A 29 -2.98 -13.72 3.84
N PRO A 30 -2.55 -14.59 4.77
CA PRO A 30 -3.39 -15.69 5.24
C PRO A 30 -4.72 -15.22 5.83
N VAL A 31 -4.71 -14.11 6.57
CA VAL A 31 -5.91 -13.51 7.17
C VAL A 31 -6.83 -12.99 6.07
N PHE A 32 -6.30 -12.32 5.06
CA PHE A 32 -7.09 -11.84 3.91
C PHE A 32 -7.74 -13.00 3.15
N LEU A 33 -7.02 -14.08 2.88
CA LEU A 33 -7.58 -15.26 2.22
C LEU A 33 -8.68 -15.91 3.06
N LEU A 34 -8.50 -16.00 4.37
CA LEU A 34 -9.52 -16.50 5.29
C LEU A 34 -10.77 -15.61 5.26
N LEU A 35 -10.62 -14.29 5.31
CA LEU A 35 -11.73 -13.34 5.27
C LEU A 35 -12.49 -13.39 3.93
N ILE A 36 -11.80 -13.60 2.81
CA ILE A 36 -12.43 -13.82 1.49
C ILE A 36 -13.31 -15.06 1.52
N VAL A 37 -12.83 -16.16 2.10
CA VAL A 37 -13.62 -17.39 2.24
C VAL A 37 -14.83 -17.17 3.15
N ILE A 38 -14.64 -16.48 4.28
CA ILE A 38 -15.73 -16.16 5.21
C ILE A 38 -16.78 -15.28 4.53
N GLU A 39 -16.37 -14.24 3.79
CA GLU A 39 -17.31 -13.37 3.05
C GLU A 39 -18.09 -14.15 2.00
N TYR A 40 -17.42 -15.02 1.24
CA TYR A 40 -18.08 -15.89 0.25
C TYR A 40 -19.14 -16.79 0.89
N LEU A 41 -18.78 -17.50 1.97
CA LEU A 41 -19.73 -18.37 2.69
C LEU A 41 -20.89 -17.59 3.31
N TYR A 42 -20.60 -16.40 3.85
CA TYR A 42 -21.64 -15.52 4.38
C TYR A 42 -22.59 -15.05 3.27
N GLY A 43 -22.07 -14.64 2.12
CA GLY A 43 -22.85 -14.24 0.96
C GLY A 43 -23.78 -15.36 0.46
N LEU A 44 -23.31 -16.61 0.43
CA LEU A 44 -24.15 -17.76 0.12
C LEU A 44 -25.29 -17.95 1.15
N LYS A 45 -24.96 -17.83 2.45
CA LYS A 45 -25.94 -18.00 3.53
C LYS A 45 -27.05 -16.94 3.50
N VAL A 46 -26.72 -15.70 3.18
CA VAL A 46 -27.69 -14.58 3.16
C VAL A 46 -28.35 -14.37 1.79
N GLY A 47 -28.03 -15.21 0.79
CA GLY A 47 -28.55 -15.09 -0.57
C GLY A 47 -28.05 -13.84 -1.34
N LYS A 48 -26.92 -13.28 -0.93
CA LYS A 48 -26.27 -12.10 -1.55
C LYS A 48 -24.82 -12.42 -1.88
N ASN A 49 -24.62 -13.39 -2.77
CA ASN A 49 -23.27 -13.76 -3.21
C ASN A 49 -22.74 -12.73 -4.23
N ASN A 50 -21.68 -12.02 -3.87
CA ASN A 50 -20.97 -11.04 -4.70
C ASN A 50 -19.68 -11.63 -5.30
N TYR A 51 -19.58 -12.95 -5.45
CA TYR A 51 -18.41 -13.62 -5.98
C TYR A 51 -18.69 -14.29 -7.32
N LYS A 52 -17.87 -13.95 -8.31
CA LYS A 52 -17.73 -14.67 -9.57
C LYS A 52 -16.34 -15.31 -9.58
N LEU A 53 -16.26 -16.63 -9.66
CA LEU A 53 -14.98 -17.35 -9.50
C LEU A 53 -13.93 -16.88 -10.49
N SER A 54 -14.28 -16.65 -11.76
CA SER A 54 -13.36 -16.13 -12.78
C SER A 54 -12.76 -14.78 -12.40
N ASP A 55 -13.57 -13.86 -11.84
CA ASP A 55 -13.12 -12.54 -11.40
C ASP A 55 -12.25 -12.62 -10.14
N THR A 56 -12.63 -13.49 -9.20
CA THR A 56 -11.85 -13.76 -7.99
C THR A 56 -10.47 -14.31 -8.32
N PHE A 57 -10.38 -15.34 -9.18
CA PHE A 57 -9.08 -15.89 -9.61
C PHE A 57 -8.26 -14.85 -10.35
N THR A 58 -8.87 -14.01 -11.19
CA THR A 58 -8.18 -12.91 -11.86
C THR A 58 -7.62 -11.90 -10.84
N SER A 59 -8.41 -11.53 -9.83
CA SER A 59 -7.98 -10.60 -8.77
C SER A 59 -6.78 -11.14 -7.98
N LEU A 60 -6.84 -12.41 -7.57
CA LEU A 60 -5.75 -13.09 -6.87
C LEU A 60 -4.49 -13.21 -7.74
N GLY A 61 -4.67 -13.59 -9.02
CA GLY A 61 -3.58 -13.73 -10.00
C GLY A 61 -2.87 -12.39 -10.25
N LEU A 62 -3.63 -11.30 -10.46
CA LEU A 62 -3.07 -9.96 -10.62
C LEU A 62 -2.37 -9.49 -9.33
N GLY A 63 -2.94 -9.79 -8.16
CA GLY A 63 -2.30 -9.53 -6.87
C GLY A 63 -0.95 -10.23 -6.74
N LEU A 64 -0.88 -11.50 -7.11
CA LEU A 64 0.37 -12.26 -7.10
C LEU A 64 1.37 -11.69 -8.12
N MET A 65 0.94 -11.46 -9.36
CA MET A 65 1.80 -10.88 -10.41
C MET A 65 2.34 -9.51 -10.05
N SER A 66 1.58 -8.70 -9.32
CA SER A 66 2.02 -7.36 -8.89
C SER A 66 3.23 -7.37 -7.94
N ARG A 67 3.60 -8.54 -7.41
CA ARG A 67 4.75 -8.70 -6.52
C ARG A 67 6.08 -8.83 -7.25
N PHE A 68 6.08 -9.32 -8.50
CA PHE A 68 7.31 -9.56 -9.26
C PHE A 68 8.06 -8.28 -9.64
N PRO A 69 7.42 -7.22 -10.22
CA PRO A 69 8.15 -6.03 -10.61
C PRO A 69 8.87 -5.32 -9.44
N PRO A 70 8.26 -5.14 -8.25
CA PRO A 70 8.99 -4.60 -7.10
C PRO A 70 10.17 -5.47 -6.65
N MET A 71 10.07 -6.80 -6.77
CA MET A 71 11.21 -7.69 -6.45
C MET A 71 12.38 -7.51 -7.41
N LEU A 72 12.10 -7.27 -8.70
CA LEU A 72 13.14 -6.99 -9.70
C LEU A 72 13.70 -5.57 -9.58
N ASN A 73 12.98 -4.65 -8.98
CA ASN A 73 13.28 -3.22 -8.97
C ASN A 73 13.42 -2.61 -7.57
N ILE A 74 13.74 -3.43 -6.59
CA ILE A 74 13.97 -3.02 -5.20
C ILE A 74 14.96 -1.83 -5.12
N GLY A 75 15.91 -1.75 -6.08
CA GLY A 75 16.89 -0.68 -6.13
C GLY A 75 16.33 0.71 -6.46
N LEU A 76 15.32 0.86 -7.35
CA LEU A 76 14.91 2.19 -7.82
C LEU A 76 14.17 3.00 -6.75
N GLN A 77 13.16 2.43 -6.10
CA GLN A 77 12.42 3.13 -5.06
C GLN A 77 13.29 3.41 -3.83
N GLY A 78 14.06 2.41 -3.39
CA GLY A 78 15.01 2.58 -2.29
C GLY A 78 16.10 3.59 -2.63
N ALA A 79 16.68 3.54 -3.84
CA ALA A 79 17.66 4.51 -4.30
C ALA A 79 17.11 5.94 -4.38
N ALA A 80 15.86 6.10 -4.89
CA ALA A 80 15.18 7.39 -4.91
C ALA A 80 14.96 7.92 -3.48
N PHE A 81 14.53 7.05 -2.56
CA PHE A 81 14.31 7.39 -1.16
C PHE A 81 15.60 7.84 -0.48
N VAL A 82 16.69 7.08 -0.66
CA VAL A 82 18.01 7.42 -0.09
C VAL A 82 18.57 8.68 -0.75
N TYR A 83 18.48 8.81 -2.07
CA TYR A 83 18.97 9.98 -2.81
C TYR A 83 18.26 11.26 -2.37
N VAL A 84 16.92 11.27 -2.40
CA VAL A 84 16.13 12.42 -1.95
C VAL A 84 16.39 12.70 -0.48
N GLY A 85 16.42 11.66 0.38
CA GLY A 85 16.71 11.80 1.80
C GLY A 85 18.08 12.37 2.10
N SER A 86 19.11 12.03 1.33
CA SER A 86 20.47 12.56 1.54
C SER A 86 20.62 14.04 1.22
N TYR A 87 19.85 14.56 0.25
CA TYR A 87 19.94 15.95 -0.21
C TYR A 87 18.86 16.88 0.35
N LEU A 88 17.65 16.37 0.56
CA LEU A 88 16.47 17.17 0.87
C LEU A 88 15.88 16.91 2.25
N ASN A 89 16.43 15.96 3.02
CA ASN A 89 15.88 15.59 4.32
C ASN A 89 16.14 16.68 5.37
N LEU A 90 15.10 17.28 5.89
CA LEU A 90 15.15 18.31 6.92
C LEU A 90 15.46 17.75 8.32
N LYS A 91 15.43 16.43 8.49
CA LYS A 91 15.67 15.72 9.77
C LYS A 91 14.85 16.22 10.95
N LEU A 92 13.61 16.61 10.69
CA LEU A 92 12.72 17.20 11.69
C LEU A 92 12.11 16.17 12.65
N LEU A 93 12.11 14.90 12.27
CA LEU A 93 11.33 13.85 12.93
C LEU A 93 12.22 12.71 13.44
N PRO A 94 12.61 12.74 14.73
CA PRO A 94 13.40 11.65 15.34
C PRO A 94 12.49 10.41 15.56
N LEU A 95 13.06 9.21 15.38
CA LEU A 95 12.34 7.94 15.43
C LEU A 95 11.68 7.65 16.80
N ASP A 96 12.33 8.05 17.87
CA ASP A 96 11.93 7.82 19.27
C ASP A 96 10.78 8.73 19.75
N SER A 97 10.39 9.71 18.94
CA SER A 97 9.31 10.64 19.29
C SER A 97 7.94 10.08 18.88
N PRO A 98 6.94 10.01 19.79
CA PRO A 98 5.57 9.67 19.44
C PRO A 98 4.96 10.59 18.38
N ILE A 99 5.38 11.86 18.35
CA ILE A 99 4.92 12.86 17.37
C ILE A 99 5.32 12.41 15.95
N THR A 100 6.49 11.79 15.78
CA THR A 100 6.95 11.27 14.49
C THR A 100 5.99 10.22 13.92
N TRP A 101 5.43 9.37 14.76
CA TRP A 101 4.46 8.36 14.35
C TRP A 101 3.13 8.97 13.94
N ILE A 102 2.64 9.96 14.70
CA ILE A 102 1.40 10.68 14.39
C ILE A 102 1.55 11.46 13.08
N VAL A 103 2.62 12.23 12.95
CA VAL A 103 2.91 13.03 11.75
C VAL A 103 3.14 12.11 10.55
N GLY A 104 3.89 11.03 10.75
CA GLY A 104 4.14 10.02 9.71
C GLY A 104 2.84 9.39 9.21
N PHE A 105 1.92 9.04 10.11
CA PHE A 105 0.60 8.51 9.75
C PHE A 105 -0.22 9.52 8.94
N LEU A 106 -0.35 10.75 9.42
CA LEU A 106 -1.12 11.80 8.74
C LEU A 106 -0.54 12.16 7.38
N LEU A 107 0.79 12.27 7.27
CA LEU A 107 1.46 12.55 6.00
C LEU A 107 1.34 11.39 5.02
N TYR A 108 1.38 10.15 5.52
CA TYR A 108 1.17 8.98 4.68
C TYR A 108 -0.23 8.96 4.09
N ASP A 109 -1.25 9.16 4.93
CA ASP A 109 -2.65 9.18 4.51
C ASP A 109 -2.92 10.29 3.49
N LEU A 110 -2.41 11.50 3.75
CA LEU A 110 -2.48 12.63 2.81
C LEU A 110 -1.78 12.32 1.48
N SER A 111 -0.58 11.73 1.53
CA SER A 111 0.17 11.34 0.33
C SER A 111 -0.55 10.26 -0.46
N TYR A 112 -1.13 9.28 0.26
CA TYR A 112 -1.95 8.23 -0.32
C TYR A 112 -3.22 8.79 -0.98
N TYR A 113 -3.92 9.71 -0.32
CA TYR A 113 -5.09 10.39 -0.90
C TYR A 113 -4.75 11.06 -2.23
N TRP A 114 -3.70 11.88 -2.27
CA TRP A 114 -3.27 12.55 -3.49
C TRP A 114 -2.80 11.57 -4.55
N MET A 115 -2.04 10.55 -4.17
CA MET A 115 -1.62 9.49 -5.08
C MET A 115 -2.82 8.80 -5.71
N HIS A 116 -3.80 8.36 -4.92
CA HIS A 116 -5.00 7.68 -5.40
C HIS A 116 -5.84 8.60 -6.30
N ARG A 117 -6.09 9.83 -5.85
CA ARG A 117 -6.84 10.84 -6.61
C ARG A 117 -6.21 11.11 -7.97
N MET A 118 -4.90 11.34 -8.03
CA MET A 118 -4.20 11.57 -9.30
C MET A 118 -4.25 10.35 -10.22
N HIS A 119 -4.28 9.14 -9.68
CA HIS A 119 -4.47 7.92 -10.46
C HIS A 119 -5.86 7.85 -11.11
N HIS A 120 -6.85 8.56 -10.60
CA HIS A 120 -8.17 8.70 -11.24
C HIS A 120 -8.26 9.87 -12.22
N GLU A 121 -7.47 10.93 -12.04
CA GLU A 121 -7.59 12.17 -12.85
C GLU A 121 -6.61 12.21 -14.02
N ILE A 122 -5.42 11.62 -13.91
CA ILE A 122 -4.36 11.67 -14.91
C ILE A 122 -4.36 10.39 -15.75
N LYS A 123 -4.55 10.50 -17.08
CA LYS A 123 -4.70 9.36 -18.00
C LYS A 123 -3.61 8.30 -17.91
N ILE A 124 -2.33 8.68 -17.80
CA ILE A 124 -1.22 7.73 -17.71
C ILE A 124 -1.24 6.97 -16.37
N LEU A 125 -1.62 7.64 -15.29
CA LEU A 125 -1.76 7.02 -13.97
C LEU A 125 -3.01 6.14 -13.92
N TRP A 126 -4.12 6.60 -14.54
CA TRP A 126 -5.32 5.78 -14.70
C TRP A 126 -5.04 4.51 -15.49
N ALA A 127 -4.26 4.56 -16.55
CA ALA A 127 -3.89 3.37 -17.31
C ALA A 127 -3.22 2.29 -16.44
N THR A 128 -2.50 2.68 -15.37
CA THR A 128 -1.95 1.75 -14.39
C THR A 128 -2.95 1.33 -13.32
N HIS A 129 -3.87 2.21 -12.94
CA HIS A 129 -4.79 2.00 -11.81
C HIS A 129 -6.11 1.33 -12.24
N SER A 130 -6.52 1.51 -13.49
CA SER A 130 -7.74 0.92 -14.04
C SER A 130 -7.82 -0.60 -13.87
N VAL A 131 -6.69 -1.31 -13.83
CA VAL A 131 -6.63 -2.75 -13.53
C VAL A 131 -7.34 -3.07 -12.20
N HIS A 132 -7.18 -2.21 -11.18
CA HIS A 132 -7.85 -2.37 -9.89
C HIS A 132 -9.37 -2.24 -10.02
N HIS A 133 -9.84 -1.34 -10.88
CA HIS A 133 -11.27 -1.04 -11.09
C HIS A 133 -11.96 -1.90 -12.15
N HIS A 134 -11.26 -2.84 -12.79
CA HIS A 134 -11.82 -3.73 -13.81
C HIS A 134 -12.51 -4.99 -13.27
N GLY A 135 -12.71 -5.11 -11.96
CA GLY A 135 -13.49 -6.19 -11.37
C GLY A 135 -14.97 -6.07 -11.74
N GLU A 136 -15.60 -7.18 -12.14
CA GLU A 136 -17.05 -7.23 -12.40
C GLU A 136 -17.83 -7.21 -11.07
N GLU A 137 -17.25 -7.82 -10.02
CA GLU A 137 -17.83 -7.91 -8.70
C GLU A 137 -16.98 -7.15 -7.67
N PHE A 138 -17.66 -6.54 -6.70
CA PHE A 138 -16.99 -5.82 -5.61
C PHE A 138 -17.11 -6.63 -4.32
N ASN A 139 -15.98 -7.19 -3.90
CA ASN A 139 -15.84 -8.04 -2.71
C ASN A 139 -14.39 -7.99 -2.21
N LEU A 140 -14.07 -8.64 -1.10
CA LEU A 140 -12.73 -8.60 -0.49
C LEU A 140 -11.61 -9.07 -1.42
N SER A 141 -11.87 -9.91 -2.43
CA SER A 141 -10.84 -10.30 -3.39
C SER A 141 -10.42 -9.13 -4.29
N THR A 142 -11.30 -8.14 -4.50
CA THR A 142 -11.00 -6.92 -5.26
C THR A 142 -9.87 -6.11 -4.62
N ALA A 143 -9.74 -6.12 -3.30
CA ALA A 143 -8.63 -5.48 -2.59
C ALA A 143 -7.26 -6.03 -3.02
N LEU A 144 -7.20 -7.29 -3.39
CA LEU A 144 -5.98 -7.96 -3.84
C LEU A 144 -5.70 -7.76 -5.34
N ARG A 145 -6.63 -7.17 -6.09
CA ARG A 145 -6.47 -6.86 -7.52
C ARG A 145 -5.54 -5.67 -7.70
N GLN A 146 -4.26 -5.92 -7.85
CA GLN A 146 -3.22 -4.90 -7.91
C GLN A 146 -2.56 -4.82 -9.29
N THR A 147 -2.14 -3.60 -9.65
CA THR A 147 -1.38 -3.37 -10.87
C THR A 147 0.10 -3.72 -10.71
N SER A 148 0.71 -4.28 -11.76
CA SER A 148 2.16 -4.56 -11.80
C SER A 148 3.02 -3.35 -12.15
N THR A 149 2.42 -2.22 -12.57
CA THR A 149 3.13 -1.02 -13.04
C THR A 149 3.09 0.16 -12.07
N GLY A 150 2.31 0.05 -10.98
CA GLY A 150 2.15 1.14 -10.01
C GLY A 150 3.45 1.62 -9.34
N TRP A 151 4.47 0.76 -9.25
CA TRP A 151 5.79 1.10 -8.70
C TRP A 151 6.51 2.21 -9.47
N LEU A 152 6.19 2.41 -10.75
CA LEU A 152 6.79 3.45 -11.58
C LEU A 152 6.49 4.87 -11.07
N TRP A 153 5.31 5.07 -10.48
CA TRP A 153 4.77 6.40 -10.18
C TRP A 153 4.51 6.66 -8.70
N LYS A 154 4.14 5.62 -7.94
CA LYS A 154 3.66 5.79 -6.56
C LYS A 154 4.66 6.49 -5.63
N TRP A 155 5.94 6.23 -5.76
CA TRP A 155 6.99 6.79 -4.91
C TRP A 155 7.08 8.32 -4.96
N ILE A 156 6.71 8.94 -6.09
CA ILE A 156 6.76 10.39 -6.29
C ILE A 156 5.89 11.11 -5.27
N PHE A 157 4.75 10.55 -4.93
CA PHE A 157 3.79 11.15 -4.00
C PHE A 157 4.26 11.10 -2.54
N TYR A 158 5.23 10.25 -2.22
CA TYR A 158 5.79 10.13 -0.88
C TYR A 158 7.07 10.96 -0.67
N ILE A 159 7.55 11.66 -1.69
CA ILE A 159 8.70 12.57 -1.59
C ILE A 159 8.53 13.59 -0.44
N PRO A 160 7.36 14.23 -0.22
CA PRO A 160 7.18 15.15 0.89
C PRO A 160 7.48 14.54 2.26
N MET A 161 7.15 13.27 2.47
CA MET A 161 7.47 12.56 3.73
C MET A 161 8.97 12.45 3.95
N ILE A 162 9.72 12.14 2.87
CA ILE A 162 11.17 12.04 2.92
C ILE A 162 11.79 13.40 3.21
N MET A 163 11.28 14.45 2.58
CA MET A 163 11.76 15.82 2.78
C MET A 163 11.62 16.29 4.23
N VAL A 164 10.47 16.01 4.85
CA VAL A 164 10.23 16.33 6.27
C VAL A 164 11.10 15.50 7.21
N GLY A 165 11.57 14.34 6.74
CA GLY A 165 12.45 13.47 7.51
C GLY A 165 11.71 12.37 8.26
N VAL A 166 10.60 11.86 7.70
CA VAL A 166 9.93 10.68 8.24
C VAL A 166 10.88 9.48 8.12
N PRO A 167 11.21 8.81 9.25
CA PRO A 167 12.08 7.64 9.23
C PRO A 167 11.49 6.50 8.38
N GLY A 168 12.36 5.72 7.73
CA GLY A 168 11.95 4.60 6.87
C GLY A 168 11.10 3.56 7.60
N GLU A 169 11.41 3.28 8.86
CA GLU A 169 10.64 2.36 9.74
C GLU A 169 9.21 2.84 9.96
N VAL A 170 9.02 4.13 10.24
CA VAL A 170 7.70 4.74 10.38
C VAL A 170 6.93 4.65 9.07
N PHE A 171 7.58 5.01 7.95
CA PHE A 171 6.99 4.94 6.61
C PHE A 171 6.47 3.52 6.31
N VAL A 172 7.31 2.51 6.52
CA VAL A 172 6.97 1.11 6.21
C VAL A 172 5.86 0.58 7.10
N THR A 173 5.91 0.88 8.39
CA THR A 173 4.89 0.45 9.35
C THR A 173 3.53 1.07 9.03
N VAL A 174 3.49 2.38 8.78
CA VAL A 174 2.26 3.09 8.42
C VAL A 174 1.72 2.59 7.07
N ALA A 175 2.60 2.33 6.09
CA ALA A 175 2.20 1.73 4.82
C ALA A 175 1.53 0.36 5.00
N GLY A 176 2.05 -0.46 5.92
CA GLY A 176 1.47 -1.76 6.27
C GLY A 176 0.09 -1.63 6.92
N ILE A 177 -0.06 -0.72 7.87
CA ILE A 177 -1.33 -0.42 8.55
C ILE A 177 -2.36 0.06 7.52
N ASN A 178 -1.99 1.00 6.66
CA ASN A 178 -2.86 1.52 5.61
C ASN A 178 -3.31 0.41 4.63
N LEU A 179 -2.41 -0.50 4.26
CA LEU A 179 -2.76 -1.65 3.42
C LEU A 179 -3.81 -2.56 4.07
N VAL A 180 -3.65 -2.86 5.36
CA VAL A 180 -4.62 -3.67 6.13
C VAL A 180 -5.96 -2.94 6.24
N TYR A 181 -5.92 -1.65 6.53
CA TYR A 181 -7.13 -0.83 6.58
C TYR A 181 -7.90 -0.84 5.26
N GLN A 182 -7.22 -0.69 4.13
CA GLN A 182 -7.86 -0.65 2.82
C GLN A 182 -8.47 -1.99 2.38
N PHE A 183 -8.10 -3.10 2.99
CA PHE A 183 -8.66 -4.41 2.64
C PHE A 183 -10.15 -4.47 2.97
N TRP A 184 -10.55 -4.07 4.17
CA TRP A 184 -11.93 -4.23 4.63
C TRP A 184 -12.94 -3.29 3.96
N VAL A 185 -12.52 -2.18 3.34
CA VAL A 185 -13.43 -1.28 2.60
C VAL A 185 -13.88 -1.87 1.26
N HIS A 186 -13.32 -2.99 0.83
CA HIS A 186 -13.69 -3.65 -0.43
C HIS A 186 -14.77 -4.73 -0.23
N THR A 187 -15.89 -4.39 0.40
CA THR A 187 -17.01 -5.32 0.55
C THR A 187 -18.36 -4.62 0.46
N LYS A 188 -19.34 -5.30 -0.11
CA LYS A 188 -20.76 -4.85 -0.14
C LYS A 188 -21.54 -5.27 1.10
N HIS A 189 -20.97 -6.07 1.99
CA HIS A 189 -21.64 -6.58 3.18
C HIS A 189 -21.60 -5.64 4.38
N ILE A 190 -20.73 -4.62 4.35
CA ILE A 190 -20.72 -3.54 5.34
C ILE A 190 -21.65 -2.44 4.83
N GLY A 191 -22.70 -2.15 5.60
CA GLY A 191 -23.64 -1.08 5.31
C GLY A 191 -23.24 0.22 6.00
N HIS A 192 -24.20 1.10 6.17
CA HIS A 192 -24.03 2.41 6.80
C HIS A 192 -23.46 2.30 8.23
N LEU A 193 -22.31 2.94 8.49
CA LEU A 193 -21.66 3.01 9.80
C LEU A 193 -21.93 4.35 10.53
N GLY A 194 -22.86 5.16 10.00
CA GLY A 194 -23.31 6.39 10.64
C GLY A 194 -22.21 7.46 10.77
N ILE A 195 -21.92 7.90 12.00
CA ILE A 195 -20.94 8.98 12.23
C ILE A 195 -19.51 8.60 11.83
N LEU A 196 -19.18 7.30 11.80
CA LEU A 196 -17.85 6.83 11.42
C LEU A 196 -17.53 7.13 9.95
N GLU A 197 -18.53 7.22 9.08
CA GLU A 197 -18.36 7.57 7.66
C GLU A 197 -17.90 9.01 7.41
N LYS A 198 -17.97 9.87 8.46
CA LYS A 198 -17.43 11.23 8.39
C LYS A 198 -15.92 11.27 8.60
N ILE A 199 -15.35 10.20 9.13
CA ILE A 199 -13.92 10.10 9.49
C ILE A 199 -13.23 9.03 8.66
N PHE A 200 -13.88 7.90 8.44
CA PHE A 200 -13.33 6.74 7.73
C PHE A 200 -14.03 6.53 6.40
N ILE A 201 -13.30 6.03 5.42
CA ILE A 201 -13.86 5.48 4.18
C ILE A 201 -14.48 4.13 4.53
N THR A 202 -15.75 3.95 4.16
CA THR A 202 -16.53 2.73 4.41
C THR A 202 -17.08 2.16 3.13
#